data_a8cb4621cdd28469cd14070417d36bb5
#
_entry.id   a8cb4621cdd28469cd14070417d36bb5
#
_cell.length_a   1.000
_cell.length_b   1.000
_cell.length_c   1.000
_cell.angle_alpha   90.00
_cell.angle_beta   90.00
_cell.angle_gamma   90.00
#
_symmetry.space_group_name_H-M   'P 1'
#
loop_
_entity.id
_entity.type
_entity.pdbx_description
1 polymer ?
#
loop_
_entity_poly.entity_id
_entity_poly.type
_entity_poly.pdbx_seq_one_letter_code
_entity_poly.pdbx_strand_id
1 'polypeptide(L)'
;MSNKNVRLLSQFEYAQWYLLPTFSAEQQALYFDLSAEEMHLVKLRTTLHSKIDFILRLGYFKCQQRCFSFTAAQVKQDAAYIKTRYFTQEKGRYRVPSHDTTGVNNKAVLALMGYNGNTQQCIAYAEQEIAWLVTQVNSPAHIMRGLADSCRHNKYVLPAYTRLQTMIGRAVAAEDRRLAGLIKHYMTPDIAQHIDTLLSDKEEHRYKIQLLKINPQRFAYKQLQQHIQLFKTHQPLFEFAKKVVPHFNLSVQNRQYYTDLIDYYNRYELNELKRDKMYLYILCYMLNRPRYIVDQLIESILHYVKKYTEAASLYAKEVSTKDALAIAQHLPEGSQLLRFYNDENLYPQSFDTIRQQAHAILPAEKLDTLCDYLARKPNSQQDHQWIYYTEQHKTISKNLRPFCMAVDFTYGSSSKTLETAVNFLKNVFAKKQSLSKQAINTFPTAFIPAAIKSYIVTDEGIDVYRYECCVYLQLAARLNNGLVTCDDSTQYRDFNTEIKEAVNWKDEAVRAEIIAQLDVDELSLSGDELVKLYEQDINTLYDTVNADILSGKNKAIKLTLQDDE
;
A
#
# COMPACT_ATOMS: atom_id res chain seq x y z
N MET A 1 23.21 5.17 35.27
CA MET A 1 22.95 4.47 34.04
C MET A 1 23.94 4.95 33.00
N SER A 2 24.83 4.07 32.52
CA SER A 2 25.84 4.36 31.52
C SER A 2 25.17 4.95 30.27
N ASN A 3 25.56 6.18 29.87
CA ASN A 3 25.21 6.78 28.61
C ASN A 3 25.81 5.92 27.46
N LYS A 4 25.17 4.83 27.10
CA LYS A 4 25.48 4.16 25.83
C LYS A 4 25.09 5.15 24.75
N ASN A 5 26.08 5.77 24.12
CA ASN A 5 25.85 6.65 22.97
C ASN A 5 25.05 5.89 21.91
N VAL A 6 23.86 6.40 21.59
CA VAL A 6 22.99 5.82 20.58
C VAL A 6 23.72 5.86 19.24
N ARG A 7 23.82 4.72 18.57
CA ARG A 7 24.41 4.66 17.23
C ARG A 7 23.39 5.21 16.22
N LEU A 8 23.70 6.36 15.62
CA LEU A 8 22.82 7.05 14.69
C LEU A 8 23.06 6.61 13.23
N LEU A 9 24.30 6.27 12.88
CA LEU A 9 24.73 5.95 11.53
C LEU A 9 25.48 4.61 11.52
N SER A 10 25.46 3.91 10.41
CA SER A 10 26.38 2.80 10.12
C SER A 10 27.82 3.30 10.04
N GLN A 11 28.81 2.41 10.09
CA GLN A 11 30.23 2.81 9.92
C GLN A 11 30.48 3.44 8.56
N PHE A 12 29.81 2.93 7.52
CA PHE A 12 29.92 3.46 6.17
C PHE A 12 29.34 4.88 6.07
N GLU A 13 28.12 5.11 6.55
CA GLU A 13 27.48 6.43 6.57
C GLU A 13 28.28 7.44 7.42
N TYR A 14 28.79 7.00 8.59
CA TYR A 14 29.64 7.86 9.42
C TYR A 14 30.91 8.29 8.65
N ALA A 15 31.56 7.36 7.97
CA ALA A 15 32.73 7.68 7.16
C ALA A 15 32.40 8.66 6.04
N GLN A 16 31.29 8.43 5.35
CA GLN A 16 30.82 9.26 4.25
C GLN A 16 30.44 10.69 4.68
N TRP A 17 29.91 10.88 5.90
CA TRP A 17 29.38 12.18 6.33
C TRP A 17 30.32 12.97 7.24
N TYR A 18 31.22 12.28 7.95
CA TYR A 18 32.02 12.89 9.02
C TYR A 18 33.54 12.75 8.86
N LEU A 19 34.01 11.85 8.02
CA LEU A 19 35.43 11.73 7.75
C LEU A 19 35.83 12.54 6.52
N LEU A 20 37.09 13.01 6.51
CA LEU A 20 37.65 13.73 5.38
C LEU A 20 37.57 12.82 4.12
N PRO A 21 36.98 13.28 3.01
CA PRO A 21 36.86 12.49 1.80
C PRO A 21 38.23 12.23 1.18
N THR A 22 38.39 11.08 0.55
CA THR A 22 39.56 10.73 -0.26
C THR A 22 39.13 10.69 -1.73
N PHE A 23 39.67 11.57 -2.55
CA PHE A 23 39.23 11.75 -3.92
C PHE A 23 40.01 10.89 -4.90
N SER A 24 39.33 10.24 -5.85
CA SER A 24 39.90 9.72 -7.07
C SER A 24 40.32 10.86 -8.02
N ALA A 25 41.10 10.56 -9.05
CA ALA A 25 41.50 11.56 -10.05
C ALA A 25 40.27 12.25 -10.72
N GLU A 26 39.22 11.50 -10.97
CA GLU A 26 37.95 12.02 -11.53
C GLU A 26 37.23 12.95 -10.52
N GLN A 27 37.19 12.55 -9.26
CA GLN A 27 36.59 13.37 -8.19
C GLN A 27 37.40 14.63 -7.91
N GLN A 28 38.77 14.56 -7.99
CA GLN A 28 39.62 15.75 -7.92
C GLN A 28 39.30 16.72 -9.04
N ALA A 29 39.11 16.23 -10.27
CA ALA A 29 38.75 17.05 -11.42
C ALA A 29 37.36 17.70 -11.23
N LEU A 30 36.39 16.99 -10.62
CA LEU A 30 35.04 17.48 -10.38
C LEU A 30 35.00 18.51 -9.25
N TYR A 31 35.50 18.15 -8.07
CA TYR A 31 35.28 18.95 -6.85
C TYR A 31 36.27 20.13 -6.73
N PHE A 32 37.44 20.06 -7.34
CA PHE A 32 38.40 21.15 -7.38
C PHE A 32 38.32 21.97 -8.68
N ASP A 33 37.35 21.73 -9.52
CA ASP A 33 37.06 22.66 -10.61
C ASP A 33 36.45 23.96 -10.09
N LEU A 34 36.95 25.08 -10.61
CA LEU A 34 36.64 26.40 -10.08
C LEU A 34 35.89 27.23 -11.12
N SER A 35 34.74 27.77 -10.70
CA SER A 35 34.05 28.80 -11.47
C SER A 35 34.83 30.12 -11.51
N ALA A 36 34.42 31.06 -12.36
CA ALA A 36 35.02 32.36 -12.43
C ALA A 36 34.95 33.14 -11.11
N GLU A 37 33.83 33.02 -10.38
CA GLU A 37 33.59 33.62 -9.07
C GLU A 37 34.50 32.99 -8.01
N GLU A 38 34.58 31.69 -7.98
CA GLU A 38 35.46 30.94 -7.06
C GLU A 38 36.93 31.30 -7.29
N MET A 39 37.35 31.39 -8.54
CA MET A 39 38.72 31.80 -8.90
C MET A 39 38.97 33.26 -8.50
N HIS A 40 38.00 34.14 -8.58
CA HIS A 40 38.14 35.53 -8.08
C HIS A 40 38.45 35.51 -6.59
N LEU A 41 37.69 34.72 -5.81
CA LEU A 41 37.93 34.59 -4.37
C LEU A 41 39.33 33.99 -4.06
N VAL A 42 39.83 33.05 -4.86
CA VAL A 42 41.19 32.53 -4.72
C VAL A 42 42.23 33.63 -4.92
N LYS A 43 42.05 34.53 -5.91
CA LYS A 43 42.98 35.63 -6.21
C LYS A 43 43.05 36.67 -5.07
N LEU A 44 42.05 36.80 -4.26
CA LEU A 44 42.03 37.69 -3.08
C LEU A 44 42.96 37.18 -1.95
N ARG A 45 43.44 35.94 -1.99
CA ARG A 45 44.40 35.38 -1.02
C ARG A 45 45.82 35.74 -1.38
N THR A 46 46.58 36.17 -0.39
CA THR A 46 47.93 36.71 -0.61
C THR A 46 48.99 35.62 -0.71
N THR A 47 48.84 34.50 0.00
CA THR A 47 49.85 33.45 0.06
C THR A 47 49.41 32.17 -0.70
N LEU A 48 50.37 31.45 -1.31
CA LEU A 48 50.08 30.16 -1.94
C LEU A 48 49.37 29.18 -0.99
N HIS A 49 49.79 29.16 0.28
CA HIS A 49 49.20 28.28 1.29
C HIS A 49 47.70 28.59 1.51
N SER A 50 47.35 29.88 1.61
CA SER A 50 45.95 30.29 1.78
C SER A 50 45.09 30.04 0.53
N LYS A 51 45.67 30.20 -0.68
CA LYS A 51 45.02 29.88 -1.95
C LYS A 51 44.65 28.39 -2.03
N ILE A 52 45.65 27.51 -1.81
CA ILE A 52 45.44 26.06 -1.85
C ILE A 52 44.49 25.61 -0.72
N ASP A 53 44.62 26.16 0.49
CA ASP A 53 43.72 25.85 1.61
C ASP A 53 42.29 26.18 1.31
N PHE A 54 42.06 27.35 0.68
CA PHE A 54 40.69 27.72 0.27
C PHE A 54 40.10 26.75 -0.75
N ILE A 55 40.86 26.33 -1.78
CA ILE A 55 40.38 25.39 -2.79
C ILE A 55 40.11 24.01 -2.18
N LEU A 56 40.98 23.53 -1.30
CA LEU A 56 40.78 22.28 -0.57
C LEU A 56 39.45 22.31 0.25
N ARG A 57 39.23 23.39 1.02
CA ARG A 57 38.04 23.55 1.84
C ARG A 57 36.78 23.65 0.99
N LEU A 58 36.84 24.38 -0.12
CA LEU A 58 35.74 24.52 -1.06
C LEU A 58 35.41 23.15 -1.70
N GLY A 59 36.39 22.41 -2.18
CA GLY A 59 36.15 21.11 -2.80
C GLY A 59 35.58 20.08 -1.83
N TYR A 60 36.10 20.00 -0.61
CA TYR A 60 35.54 19.13 0.41
C TYR A 60 34.13 19.58 0.85
N PHE A 61 33.86 20.88 0.89
CA PHE A 61 32.54 21.40 1.18
C PHE A 61 31.53 21.10 0.05
N LYS A 62 31.94 21.24 -1.22
CA LYS A 62 31.12 20.82 -2.37
C LYS A 62 30.70 19.34 -2.27
N CYS A 63 31.60 18.49 -1.78
CA CYS A 63 31.33 17.05 -1.64
C CYS A 63 30.39 16.71 -0.48
N GLN A 64 30.64 17.28 0.73
CA GLN A 64 29.97 16.81 1.95
C GLN A 64 29.23 17.93 2.74
N GLN A 65 29.16 19.14 2.22
CA GLN A 65 28.53 20.32 2.83
C GLN A 65 29.00 20.56 4.30
N ARG A 66 30.29 20.29 4.55
CA ARG A 66 30.90 20.36 5.87
C ARG A 66 32.31 20.95 5.82
N CYS A 67 32.64 21.74 6.86
CA CYS A 67 34.00 22.20 7.07
C CYS A 67 34.83 21.15 7.82
N PHE A 68 35.97 20.78 7.27
CA PHE A 68 36.89 19.80 7.87
C PHE A 68 38.13 20.46 8.45
N SER A 69 38.61 19.89 9.56
CA SER A 69 39.99 20.12 10.05
C SER A 69 40.87 19.01 9.51
N PHE A 70 41.99 19.35 8.91
CA PHE A 70 42.91 18.40 8.32
C PHE A 70 44.38 18.84 8.47
N THR A 71 45.29 17.89 8.43
CA THR A 71 46.74 18.12 8.42
C THR A 71 47.28 18.14 6.98
N ALA A 72 48.43 18.75 6.76
CA ALA A 72 49.05 18.77 5.44
C ALA A 72 49.36 17.36 4.89
N ALA A 73 49.58 16.38 5.77
CA ALA A 73 49.83 14.99 5.38
C ALA A 73 48.57 14.32 4.80
N GLN A 74 47.40 14.57 5.41
CA GLN A 74 46.12 14.00 4.98
C GLN A 74 45.67 14.50 3.60
N VAL A 75 45.99 15.74 3.25
CA VAL A 75 45.58 16.37 1.99
C VAL A 75 46.70 16.49 0.98
N LYS A 76 47.81 15.75 1.17
CA LYS A 76 49.03 15.86 0.34
C LYS A 76 48.78 15.66 -1.15
N GLN A 77 47.97 14.67 -1.53
CA GLN A 77 47.64 14.35 -2.91
C GLN A 77 46.80 15.44 -3.55
N ASP A 78 45.74 15.85 -2.87
CA ASP A 78 44.81 16.89 -3.33
C ASP A 78 45.51 18.25 -3.46
N ALA A 79 46.33 18.61 -2.47
CA ALA A 79 47.13 19.83 -2.53
C ALA A 79 48.14 19.83 -3.68
N ALA A 80 48.76 18.67 -3.99
CA ALA A 80 49.63 18.53 -5.14
C ALA A 80 48.87 18.68 -6.47
N TYR A 81 47.69 18.06 -6.57
CA TYR A 81 46.82 18.22 -7.74
C TYR A 81 46.43 19.67 -7.97
N ILE A 82 45.92 20.38 -6.94
CA ILE A 82 45.53 21.79 -7.01
C ILE A 82 46.74 22.66 -7.44
N LYS A 83 47.90 22.41 -6.84
CA LYS A 83 49.12 23.14 -7.20
C LYS A 83 49.51 22.96 -8.66
N THR A 84 49.49 21.73 -9.17
CA THR A 84 49.82 21.44 -10.56
C THR A 84 48.82 22.06 -11.52
N ARG A 85 47.54 22.09 -11.16
CA ARG A 85 46.48 22.64 -12.03
C ARG A 85 46.46 24.18 -12.08
N TYR A 86 46.67 24.86 -10.95
CA TYR A 86 46.40 26.31 -10.82
C TYR A 86 47.64 27.17 -10.52
N PHE A 87 48.73 26.57 -9.96
CA PHE A 87 49.87 27.32 -9.41
C PHE A 87 51.23 26.74 -9.86
N THR A 88 51.37 26.35 -11.10
CA THR A 88 52.60 25.74 -11.65
C THR A 88 53.82 26.64 -11.50
N GLN A 89 53.65 27.96 -11.60
CA GLN A 89 54.68 28.96 -11.51
C GLN A 89 55.13 29.28 -10.07
N GLU A 90 54.28 28.97 -9.07
CA GLU A 90 54.55 29.35 -7.67
C GLU A 90 55.47 28.29 -6.99
N LYS A 91 56.57 28.74 -6.37
CA LYS A 91 57.50 27.88 -5.65
C LYS A 91 57.02 27.64 -4.20
N GLY A 92 57.22 26.41 -3.69
CA GLY A 92 56.90 26.03 -2.32
C GLY A 92 56.00 24.78 -2.22
N ARG A 93 55.97 24.15 -1.04
CA ARG A 93 55.04 23.04 -0.72
C ARG A 93 53.92 23.58 0.14
N TYR A 94 52.73 22.98 0.02
CA TYR A 94 51.57 23.35 0.86
C TYR A 94 51.87 23.12 2.36
N ARG A 95 51.46 24.06 3.18
CA ARG A 95 51.44 23.98 4.65
C ARG A 95 50.06 24.49 5.09
N VAL A 96 49.50 23.91 6.15
CA VAL A 96 48.22 24.41 6.71
C VAL A 96 48.46 25.83 7.25
N PRO A 97 47.63 26.80 6.84
CA PRO A 97 47.73 28.18 7.32
C PRO A 97 47.41 28.26 8.83
N SER A 98 47.63 29.48 9.41
CA SER A 98 47.22 29.74 10.79
C SER A 98 45.74 29.50 11.04
N HIS A 99 45.36 29.32 12.27
CA HIS A 99 43.96 29.12 12.70
C HIS A 99 43.05 30.27 12.20
N ASP A 100 43.53 31.53 12.29
CA ASP A 100 42.75 32.69 11.83
C ASP A 100 42.55 32.70 10.32
N THR A 101 43.60 32.41 9.54
CA THR A 101 43.49 32.29 8.05
C THR A 101 42.55 31.17 7.68
N THR A 102 42.63 30.03 8.35
CA THR A 102 41.72 28.89 8.19
C THR A 102 40.26 29.27 8.47
N GLY A 103 40.04 30.04 9.54
CA GLY A 103 38.73 30.56 9.90
C GLY A 103 38.14 31.51 8.84
N VAL A 104 38.99 32.41 8.31
CA VAL A 104 38.59 33.30 7.18
C VAL A 104 38.22 32.48 5.93
N ASN A 105 39.02 31.46 5.58
CA ASN A 105 38.73 30.60 4.43
C ASN A 105 37.42 29.84 4.62
N ASN A 106 37.16 29.25 5.78
CA ASN A 106 35.89 28.57 6.10
C ASN A 106 34.68 29.53 5.98
N LYS A 107 34.78 30.74 6.55
CA LYS A 107 33.70 31.75 6.43
C LYS A 107 33.43 32.13 4.97
N ALA A 108 34.50 32.28 4.17
CA ALA A 108 34.34 32.61 2.74
C ALA A 108 33.71 31.45 1.95
N VAL A 109 34.04 30.20 2.24
CA VAL A 109 33.41 29.02 1.61
C VAL A 109 31.93 28.96 2.01
N LEU A 110 31.59 29.15 3.27
CA LEU A 110 30.21 29.14 3.74
C LEU A 110 29.37 30.24 3.10
N ALA A 111 29.92 31.45 3.02
CA ALA A 111 29.25 32.59 2.38
C ALA A 111 29.01 32.33 0.89
N LEU A 112 30.03 31.82 0.17
CA LEU A 112 29.95 31.46 -1.25
C LEU A 112 28.87 30.40 -1.53
N MET A 113 28.79 29.40 -0.66
CA MET A 113 27.84 28.30 -0.79
C MET A 113 26.44 28.60 -0.19
N GLY A 114 26.27 29.79 0.39
CA GLY A 114 25.03 30.23 1.03
C GLY A 114 24.69 29.53 2.34
N TYR A 115 25.68 28.89 3.01
CA TYR A 115 25.44 28.12 4.23
C TYR A 115 25.59 28.98 5.49
N ASN A 116 24.68 28.77 6.44
CA ASN A 116 24.82 29.31 7.79
C ASN A 116 25.82 28.47 8.59
N GLY A 117 26.95 29.07 8.96
CA GLY A 117 28.00 28.42 9.77
C GLY A 117 28.02 28.88 11.23
N ASN A 118 27.04 29.66 11.68
CA ASN A 118 26.96 30.05 13.09
C ASN A 118 26.58 28.85 13.95
N THR A 119 27.49 28.38 14.76
CA THR A 119 27.35 27.18 15.59
C THR A 119 26.09 27.22 16.47
N GLN A 120 25.76 28.37 17.06
CA GLN A 120 24.57 28.47 17.91
C GLN A 120 23.27 28.37 17.08
N GLN A 121 23.21 29.02 15.94
CA GLN A 121 22.05 28.97 15.06
C GLN A 121 21.87 27.58 14.44
N CYS A 122 22.96 26.91 14.02
CA CYS A 122 22.89 25.54 13.54
C CYS A 122 22.39 24.56 14.60
N ILE A 123 22.77 24.77 15.87
CA ILE A 123 22.31 23.95 16.98
C ILE A 123 20.84 24.21 17.28
N ALA A 124 20.43 25.49 17.36
CA ALA A 124 19.04 25.85 17.60
C ALA A 124 18.11 25.30 16.50
N TYR A 125 18.52 25.43 15.23
CA TYR A 125 17.82 24.82 14.11
C TYR A 125 17.72 23.29 14.25
N ALA A 126 18.84 22.62 14.55
CA ALA A 126 18.84 21.18 14.74
C ALA A 126 17.97 20.73 15.93
N GLU A 127 17.89 21.50 17.02
CA GLU A 127 17.01 21.21 18.16
C GLU A 127 15.53 21.30 17.77
N GLN A 128 15.16 22.33 17.04
CA GLN A 128 13.79 22.51 16.54
C GLN A 128 13.40 21.38 15.59
N GLU A 129 14.26 21.07 14.64
CA GLU A 129 14.03 20.03 13.64
C GLU A 129 13.96 18.63 14.27
N ILE A 130 14.84 18.30 15.19
CA ILE A 130 14.80 17.04 15.95
C ILE A 130 13.50 16.92 16.76
N ALA A 131 13.03 18.01 17.37
CA ALA A 131 11.77 18.02 18.13
C ALA A 131 10.57 17.70 17.23
N TRP A 132 10.58 18.16 16.00
CA TRP A 132 9.55 17.81 15.00
C TRP A 132 9.74 16.38 14.47
N LEU A 133 10.94 16.00 14.04
CA LEU A 133 11.23 14.68 13.48
C LEU A 133 10.89 13.53 14.43
N VAL A 134 11.11 13.68 15.74
CA VAL A 134 10.80 12.63 16.73
C VAL A 134 9.31 12.34 16.83
N THR A 135 8.45 13.31 16.52
CA THR A 135 6.99 13.10 16.46
C THR A 135 6.58 12.36 15.20
N GLN A 136 7.38 12.47 14.13
CA GLN A 136 7.11 11.80 12.86
C GLN A 136 7.66 10.37 12.83
N VAL A 137 8.90 10.20 13.31
CA VAL A 137 9.58 8.89 13.32
C VAL A 137 10.45 8.75 14.58
N ASN A 138 10.19 7.76 15.41
CA ASN A 138 10.95 7.54 16.66
C ASN A 138 12.14 6.56 16.47
N SER A 139 12.76 6.59 15.30
CA SER A 139 13.98 5.85 15.00
C SER A 139 15.18 6.80 14.98
N PRO A 140 16.17 6.66 15.88
CA PRO A 140 17.30 7.57 15.92
C PRO A 140 18.07 7.70 14.61
N ALA A 141 18.16 6.61 13.82
CA ALA A 141 18.82 6.61 12.53
C ALA A 141 18.02 7.41 11.48
N HIS A 142 16.70 7.28 11.46
CA HIS A 142 15.85 8.04 10.53
C HIS A 142 15.78 9.52 10.91
N ILE A 143 15.71 9.84 12.21
CA ILE A 143 15.80 11.23 12.70
C ILE A 143 17.13 11.88 12.24
N MET A 144 18.24 11.13 12.33
CA MET A 144 19.53 11.63 11.88
C MET A 144 19.58 11.92 10.39
N ARG A 145 19.01 11.04 9.57
CA ARG A 145 18.95 11.23 8.11
C ARG A 145 18.05 12.39 7.72
N GLY A 146 16.83 12.44 8.27
CA GLY A 146 15.91 13.55 8.05
C GLY A 146 16.51 14.90 8.45
N LEU A 147 17.18 14.97 9.61
CA LEU A 147 17.91 16.18 10.02
C LEU A 147 19.01 16.58 9.04
N ALA A 148 19.78 15.60 8.53
CA ALA A 148 20.84 15.90 7.55
C ALA A 148 20.28 16.45 6.26
N ASP A 149 19.17 15.91 5.76
CA ASP A 149 18.49 16.37 4.55
C ASP A 149 17.88 17.76 4.76
N SER A 150 17.21 18.00 5.90
CA SER A 150 16.69 19.30 6.29
C SER A 150 17.80 20.37 6.43
N CYS A 151 18.93 20.02 7.05
CA CYS A 151 20.08 20.92 7.13
C CYS A 151 20.65 21.27 5.75
N ARG A 152 20.72 20.31 4.81
CA ARG A 152 21.18 20.56 3.44
C ARG A 152 20.23 21.49 2.68
N HIS A 153 18.94 21.21 2.75
CA HIS A 153 17.91 22.01 2.08
C HIS A 153 17.93 23.45 2.58
N ASN A 154 17.90 23.64 3.89
CA ASN A 154 17.85 24.95 4.52
C ASN A 154 19.24 25.61 4.71
N LYS A 155 20.29 25.04 4.11
CA LYS A 155 21.65 25.60 4.12
C LYS A 155 22.23 25.81 5.52
N TYR A 156 21.96 24.91 6.46
CA TYR A 156 22.61 24.86 7.77
C TYR A 156 23.74 23.83 7.80
N VAL A 157 24.86 24.16 8.43
CA VAL A 157 25.94 23.19 8.65
C VAL A 157 25.51 22.18 9.71
N LEU A 158 25.57 20.89 9.37
CA LEU A 158 25.22 19.81 10.27
C LEU A 158 26.14 19.81 11.54
N PRO A 159 25.58 19.81 12.77
CA PRO A 159 26.38 19.79 13.99
C PRO A 159 27.27 18.57 14.15
N ALA A 160 28.19 18.59 15.11
CA ALA A 160 29.08 17.47 15.40
C ALA A 160 28.30 16.20 15.81
N TYR A 161 28.75 15.04 15.35
CA TYR A 161 28.08 13.75 15.54
C TYR A 161 27.78 13.43 17.01
N THR A 162 28.76 13.62 17.89
CA THR A 162 28.60 13.37 19.34
C THR A 162 27.53 14.26 19.97
N ARG A 163 27.41 15.52 19.48
CA ARG A 163 26.37 16.43 19.93
C ARG A 163 25.00 15.98 19.45
N LEU A 164 24.89 15.57 18.19
CA LEU A 164 23.65 15.03 17.64
C LEU A 164 23.23 13.73 18.34
N GLN A 165 24.17 12.84 18.68
CA GLN A 165 23.86 11.67 19.51
C GLN A 165 23.19 12.06 20.85
N THR A 166 23.68 13.10 21.48
CA THR A 166 23.12 13.59 22.75
C THR A 166 21.74 14.24 22.55
N MET A 167 21.59 15.07 21.51
CA MET A 167 20.33 15.78 21.21
C MET A 167 19.22 14.80 20.81
N ILE A 168 19.48 13.93 19.86
CA ILE A 168 18.53 12.91 19.40
C ILE A 168 18.18 11.94 20.53
N GLY A 169 19.18 11.48 21.29
CA GLY A 169 18.95 10.61 22.43
C GLY A 169 18.06 11.24 23.51
N ARG A 170 18.21 12.55 23.77
CA ARG A 170 17.34 13.30 24.71
C ARG A 170 15.92 13.44 24.17
N ALA A 171 15.77 13.77 22.89
CA ALA A 171 14.46 13.95 22.26
C ALA A 171 13.68 12.62 22.24
N VAL A 172 14.31 11.52 21.82
CA VAL A 172 13.69 10.18 21.85
C VAL A 172 13.31 9.78 23.29
N ALA A 173 14.18 10.02 24.27
CA ALA A 173 13.85 9.73 25.66
C ALA A 173 12.74 10.62 26.25
N ALA A 174 12.59 11.83 25.76
CA ALA A 174 11.48 12.73 26.14
C ALA A 174 10.16 12.23 25.55
N GLU A 175 10.16 11.83 24.28
CA GLU A 175 8.99 11.26 23.62
C GLU A 175 8.58 9.91 24.23
N ASP A 176 9.54 9.02 24.52
CA ASP A 176 9.26 7.77 25.24
C ASP A 176 8.58 8.04 26.61
N ARG A 177 9.00 9.10 27.33
CA ARG A 177 8.37 9.49 28.61
C ARG A 177 6.97 10.05 28.42
N ARG A 178 6.74 10.87 27.38
CA ARG A 178 5.43 11.41 27.05
C ARG A 178 4.44 10.27 26.75
N LEU A 179 4.84 9.34 25.88
CA LEU A 179 4.03 8.19 25.53
C LEU A 179 3.76 7.26 26.72
N ALA A 180 4.77 6.99 27.55
CA ALA A 180 4.59 6.21 28.78
C ALA A 180 3.59 6.87 29.76
N GLY A 181 3.60 8.20 29.85
CA GLY A 181 2.62 8.96 30.64
C GLY A 181 1.19 8.77 30.11
N LEU A 182 1.00 8.86 28.79
CA LEU A 182 -0.29 8.65 28.14
C LEU A 182 -0.78 7.21 28.32
N ILE A 183 0.09 6.22 28.15
CA ILE A 183 -0.25 4.80 28.38
C ILE A 183 -0.76 4.60 29.82
N LYS A 184 -0.06 5.14 30.81
CA LYS A 184 -0.49 5.02 32.22
C LYS A 184 -1.83 5.72 32.49
N HIS A 185 -2.11 6.80 31.79
CA HIS A 185 -3.36 7.54 31.95
C HIS A 185 -4.57 6.76 31.39
N TYR A 186 -4.42 6.13 30.22
CA TYR A 186 -5.54 5.47 29.54
C TYR A 186 -5.66 3.98 29.87
N MET A 187 -4.58 3.30 30.28
CA MET A 187 -4.60 1.85 30.48
C MET A 187 -5.49 1.44 31.64
N THR A 188 -6.43 0.53 31.38
CA THR A 188 -7.28 -0.08 32.40
C THR A 188 -6.72 -1.44 32.85
N PRO A 189 -7.00 -1.89 34.09
CA PRO A 189 -6.57 -3.20 34.57
C PRO A 189 -7.03 -4.35 33.68
N ASP A 190 -8.27 -4.30 33.16
CA ASP A 190 -8.85 -5.35 32.31
C ASP A 190 -8.10 -5.48 30.98
N ILE A 191 -7.77 -4.33 30.36
CA ILE A 191 -6.98 -4.32 29.11
C ILE A 191 -5.55 -4.77 29.36
N ALA A 192 -4.94 -4.36 30.46
CA ALA A 192 -3.61 -4.82 30.84
C ALA A 192 -3.59 -6.35 31.02
N GLN A 193 -4.59 -6.90 31.72
CA GLN A 193 -4.74 -8.35 31.90
C GLN A 193 -4.97 -9.06 30.55
N HIS A 194 -5.75 -8.46 29.64
CA HIS A 194 -5.98 -9.03 28.30
C HIS A 194 -4.66 -9.11 27.51
N ILE A 195 -3.82 -8.07 27.57
CA ILE A 195 -2.50 -8.06 26.95
C ILE A 195 -1.59 -9.11 27.58
N ASP A 196 -1.58 -9.20 28.93
CA ASP A 196 -0.78 -10.19 29.64
C ASP A 196 -1.21 -11.62 29.22
N THR A 197 -2.52 -11.88 29.08
CA THR A 197 -3.08 -13.15 28.57
C THR A 197 -2.64 -13.42 27.13
N LEU A 198 -2.60 -12.41 26.27
CA LEU A 198 -2.13 -12.53 24.88
C LEU A 198 -0.67 -13.00 24.80
N LEU A 199 0.16 -12.58 25.77
CA LEU A 199 1.58 -12.92 25.83
C LEU A 199 1.88 -14.22 26.60
N SER A 200 1.03 -14.60 27.56
CA SER A 200 1.28 -15.76 28.46
C SER A 200 0.60 -17.03 27.99
N ASP A 201 -0.61 -16.94 27.46
CA ASP A 201 -1.43 -18.09 27.14
C ASP A 201 -1.01 -18.74 25.82
N LYS A 202 -1.15 -20.04 25.78
CA LYS A 202 -0.89 -20.88 24.61
C LYS A 202 -2.18 -21.49 24.10
N GLU A 203 -2.27 -21.59 22.78
CA GLU A 203 -3.26 -22.36 22.04
C GLU A 203 -2.51 -23.23 21.02
N GLU A 204 -2.81 -24.51 20.94
CA GLU A 204 -2.11 -25.45 20.06
C GLU A 204 -0.56 -25.36 20.16
N HIS A 205 -0.01 -25.26 21.38
CA HIS A 205 1.43 -25.12 21.68
C HIS A 205 2.07 -23.79 21.29
N ARG A 206 1.33 -22.81 20.75
CA ARG A 206 1.81 -21.47 20.37
C ARG A 206 1.20 -20.40 21.27
N TYR A 207 1.95 -19.37 21.57
CA TYR A 207 1.42 -18.22 22.29
C TYR A 207 0.40 -17.47 21.41
N LYS A 208 -0.66 -16.92 22.02
CA LYS A 208 -1.73 -16.21 21.31
C LYS A 208 -1.21 -15.07 20.43
N ILE A 209 -0.20 -14.32 20.90
CA ILE A 209 0.47 -13.28 20.10
C ILE A 209 1.11 -13.85 18.82
N GLN A 210 1.66 -15.05 18.86
CA GLN A 210 2.26 -15.69 17.69
C GLN A 210 1.19 -16.11 16.68
N LEU A 211 0.02 -16.55 17.14
CA LEU A 211 -1.10 -16.89 16.27
C LEU A 211 -1.64 -15.64 15.55
N LEU A 212 -1.68 -14.50 16.23
CA LEU A 212 -2.08 -13.22 15.61
C LEU A 212 -1.13 -12.75 14.51
N LYS A 213 0.16 -13.11 14.57
CA LYS A 213 1.16 -12.74 13.56
C LYS A 213 1.09 -13.61 12.30
N ILE A 214 0.46 -14.77 12.36
CA ILE A 214 0.38 -15.68 11.22
C ILE A 214 -0.57 -15.09 10.17
N ASN A 215 -0.08 -14.96 8.94
CA ASN A 215 -0.93 -14.63 7.80
C ASN A 215 -1.52 -15.92 7.22
N PRO A 216 -2.83 -15.98 6.93
CA PRO A 216 -3.42 -17.14 6.28
C PRO A 216 -2.77 -17.34 4.91
N GLN A 217 -2.33 -18.57 4.66
CA GLN A 217 -1.84 -18.91 3.32
C GLN A 217 -3.03 -19.16 2.41
N ARG A 218 -3.17 -18.39 1.33
CA ARG A 218 -4.15 -18.55 0.24
C ARG A 218 -5.52 -18.92 0.80
N PHE A 219 -6.49 -18.15 0.86
CA PHE A 219 -7.92 -18.41 1.14
C PHE A 219 -8.27 -19.79 1.77
N ALA A 220 -7.36 -20.35 2.61
CA ALA A 220 -7.56 -21.64 3.25
C ALA A 220 -8.66 -21.52 4.30
N TYR A 221 -9.82 -22.09 4.03
CA TYR A 221 -11.02 -21.99 4.86
C TYR A 221 -10.78 -22.22 6.36
N LYS A 222 -10.03 -23.28 6.72
CA LYS A 222 -9.74 -23.59 8.12
C LYS A 222 -8.91 -22.51 8.81
N GLN A 223 -7.91 -21.96 8.12
CA GLN A 223 -7.09 -20.88 8.67
C GLN A 223 -7.88 -19.58 8.81
N LEU A 224 -8.74 -19.26 7.83
CA LEU A 224 -9.60 -18.09 7.91
C LEU A 224 -10.62 -18.20 9.06
N GLN A 225 -11.14 -19.37 9.35
CA GLN A 225 -11.99 -19.59 10.53
C GLN A 225 -11.24 -19.36 11.84
N GLN A 226 -9.98 -19.79 11.94
CA GLN A 226 -9.14 -19.50 13.10
C GLN A 226 -8.94 -17.99 13.26
N HIS A 227 -8.71 -17.25 12.16
CA HIS A 227 -8.59 -15.79 12.19
C HIS A 227 -9.88 -15.10 12.64
N ILE A 228 -11.06 -15.57 12.19
CA ILE A 228 -12.35 -15.04 12.69
C ILE A 228 -12.46 -15.24 14.20
N GLN A 229 -12.07 -16.40 14.71
CA GLN A 229 -12.12 -16.67 16.14
C GLN A 229 -11.14 -15.79 16.92
N LEU A 230 -9.91 -15.63 16.43
CA LEU A 230 -8.93 -14.72 17.03
C LEU A 230 -9.42 -13.26 17.02
N PHE A 231 -9.98 -12.80 15.91
CA PHE A 231 -10.55 -11.46 15.81
C PHE A 231 -11.63 -11.23 16.87
N LYS A 232 -12.61 -12.13 16.98
CA LYS A 232 -13.68 -12.06 17.98
C LYS A 232 -13.16 -12.06 19.41
N THR A 233 -12.17 -12.92 19.70
CA THR A 233 -11.58 -13.01 21.05
C THR A 233 -10.86 -11.72 21.44
N HIS A 234 -10.21 -11.04 20.49
CA HIS A 234 -9.42 -9.83 20.76
C HIS A 234 -10.13 -8.54 20.38
N GLN A 235 -11.41 -8.61 19.98
CA GLN A 235 -12.20 -7.42 19.64
C GLN A 235 -12.22 -6.35 20.75
N PRO A 236 -12.32 -6.67 22.06
CA PRO A 236 -12.27 -5.63 23.11
C PRO A 236 -10.96 -4.84 23.12
N LEU A 237 -9.83 -5.52 22.84
CA LEU A 237 -8.51 -4.88 22.76
C LEU A 237 -8.40 -4.00 21.50
N PHE A 238 -8.97 -4.44 20.40
CA PHE A 238 -9.05 -3.65 19.16
C PHE A 238 -9.88 -2.37 19.35
N GLU A 239 -11.08 -2.49 19.92
CA GLU A 239 -11.95 -1.33 20.18
C GLU A 239 -11.29 -0.35 21.16
N PHE A 240 -10.56 -0.85 22.15
CA PHE A 240 -9.78 -0.02 23.03
C PHE A 240 -8.65 0.70 22.29
N ALA A 241 -7.88 -0.01 21.47
CA ALA A 241 -6.81 0.60 20.66
C ALA A 241 -7.34 1.67 19.71
N LYS A 242 -8.50 1.43 19.08
CA LYS A 242 -9.19 2.36 18.18
C LYS A 242 -9.56 3.68 18.89
N LYS A 243 -9.93 3.61 20.17
CA LYS A 243 -10.26 4.79 20.99
C LYS A 243 -9.03 5.52 21.50
N VAL A 244 -7.99 4.81 21.91
CA VAL A 244 -6.89 5.38 22.71
C VAL A 244 -5.69 5.79 21.84
N VAL A 245 -5.34 5.02 20.81
CA VAL A 245 -4.17 5.31 19.97
C VAL A 245 -4.22 6.69 19.29
N PRO A 246 -5.38 7.22 18.84
CA PRO A 246 -5.47 8.59 18.32
C PRO A 246 -5.00 9.65 19.31
N HIS A 247 -5.24 9.47 20.62
CA HIS A 247 -4.80 10.42 21.66
C HIS A 247 -3.29 10.42 21.89
N PHE A 248 -2.56 9.44 21.37
CA PHE A 248 -1.10 9.43 21.46
C PHE A 248 -0.45 10.41 20.50
N ASN A 249 -1.21 10.93 19.54
CA ASN A 249 -0.75 11.90 18.54
C ASN A 249 0.49 11.40 17.79
N LEU A 250 0.44 10.15 17.36
CA LEU A 250 1.50 9.50 16.60
C LEU A 250 1.28 9.71 15.11
N SER A 251 2.34 10.02 14.39
CA SER A 251 2.31 9.99 12.92
C SER A 251 1.96 8.59 12.39
N VAL A 252 1.54 8.52 11.13
CA VAL A 252 1.30 7.24 10.45
C VAL A 252 2.58 6.39 10.45
N GLN A 253 3.74 7.02 10.20
CA GLN A 253 5.03 6.36 10.18
C GLN A 253 5.43 5.79 11.55
N ASN A 254 5.22 6.53 12.64
CA ASN A 254 5.49 6.04 13.99
C ASN A 254 4.57 4.88 14.38
N ARG A 255 3.28 4.96 14.04
CA ARG A 255 2.35 3.84 14.28
C ARG A 255 2.78 2.59 13.53
N GLN A 256 3.17 2.73 12.27
CA GLN A 256 3.66 1.60 11.47
C GLN A 256 4.97 1.04 12.06
N TYR A 257 5.91 1.90 12.42
CA TYR A 257 7.17 1.48 13.05
C TYR A 257 6.93 0.65 14.33
N TYR A 258 6.02 1.08 15.22
CA TYR A 258 5.70 0.30 16.42
C TYR A 258 4.94 -1.00 16.11
N THR A 259 4.14 -1.01 15.05
CA THR A 259 3.49 -2.22 14.55
C THR A 259 4.51 -3.24 14.05
N ASP A 260 5.47 -2.79 13.23
CA ASP A 260 6.51 -3.65 12.65
C ASP A 260 7.44 -4.24 13.72
N LEU A 261 7.67 -3.51 14.82
CA LEU A 261 8.44 -4.02 15.95
C LEU A 261 7.77 -5.24 16.61
N ILE A 262 6.45 -5.32 16.65
CA ILE A 262 5.74 -6.51 17.16
C ILE A 262 6.02 -7.71 16.25
N ASP A 263 6.00 -7.55 14.92
CA ASP A 263 6.31 -8.64 14.00
C ASP A 263 7.76 -9.11 14.12
N TYR A 264 8.68 -8.19 14.38
CA TYR A 264 10.11 -8.47 14.54
C TYR A 264 10.44 -9.16 15.89
N TYR A 265 9.91 -8.66 17.01
CA TYR A 265 10.21 -9.20 18.34
C TYR A 265 9.53 -10.54 18.58
N ASN A 266 10.25 -11.50 19.15
CA ASN A 266 9.63 -12.69 19.70
C ASN A 266 8.99 -12.38 21.09
N ARG A 267 8.26 -13.34 21.63
CA ARG A 267 7.55 -13.18 22.92
C ARG A 267 8.50 -12.85 24.07
N TYR A 268 9.69 -13.45 24.12
CA TYR A 268 10.66 -13.23 25.21
C TYR A 268 11.21 -11.81 25.17
N GLU A 269 11.57 -11.35 23.99
CA GLU A 269 12.03 -9.98 23.75
C GLU A 269 10.96 -8.94 24.10
N LEU A 270 9.69 -9.21 23.80
CA LEU A 270 8.58 -8.33 24.18
C LEU A 270 8.45 -8.21 25.71
N ASN A 271 8.66 -9.30 26.46
CA ASN A 271 8.59 -9.31 27.91
C ASN A 271 9.79 -8.61 28.58
N GLU A 272 10.92 -8.48 27.89
CA GLU A 272 12.09 -7.72 28.38
C GLU A 272 11.91 -6.20 28.25
N LEU A 273 10.96 -5.77 27.42
CA LEU A 273 10.66 -4.36 27.28
C LEU A 273 10.04 -3.78 28.56
N LYS A 274 10.23 -2.47 28.78
CA LYS A 274 9.45 -1.77 29.79
C LYS A 274 7.97 -1.92 29.49
N ARG A 275 7.16 -2.16 30.51
CA ARG A 275 5.74 -2.49 30.36
C ARG A 275 4.97 -1.44 29.56
N ASP A 276 5.20 -0.16 29.80
CA ASP A 276 4.57 0.93 29.06
C ASP A 276 4.91 0.86 27.56
N LYS A 277 6.16 0.54 27.22
CA LYS A 277 6.64 0.43 25.84
C LYS A 277 6.05 -0.78 25.11
N MET A 278 5.98 -1.90 25.81
CA MET A 278 5.32 -3.11 25.31
C MET A 278 3.83 -2.87 25.01
N TYR A 279 3.13 -2.19 25.92
CA TYR A 279 1.73 -1.83 25.74
C TYR A 279 1.53 -0.91 24.52
N LEU A 280 2.39 0.10 24.34
CA LEU A 280 2.35 0.97 23.16
C LEU A 280 2.44 0.17 21.86
N TYR A 281 3.40 -0.74 21.76
CA TYR A 281 3.61 -1.53 20.56
C TYR A 281 2.42 -2.45 20.28
N ILE A 282 1.90 -3.12 21.31
CA ILE A 282 0.74 -4.00 21.18
C ILE A 282 -0.51 -3.20 20.79
N LEU A 283 -0.74 -2.01 21.35
CA LEU A 283 -1.89 -1.18 20.97
C LEU A 283 -1.80 -0.70 19.52
N CYS A 284 -0.61 -0.28 19.05
CA CYS A 284 -0.41 0.08 17.65
C CYS A 284 -0.63 -1.13 16.72
N TYR A 285 -0.13 -2.30 17.11
CA TYR A 285 -0.34 -3.55 16.38
C TYR A 285 -1.81 -3.93 16.32
N MET A 286 -2.51 -3.86 17.46
CA MET A 286 -3.94 -4.19 17.56
C MET A 286 -4.84 -3.19 16.85
N LEU A 287 -4.36 -2.00 16.51
CA LEU A 287 -5.09 -1.08 15.65
C LEU A 287 -5.07 -1.52 14.17
N ASN A 288 -3.95 -2.09 13.72
CA ASN A 288 -3.73 -2.43 12.31
C ASN A 288 -4.06 -3.91 11.99
N ARG A 289 -3.70 -4.83 12.89
CA ARG A 289 -3.85 -6.27 12.64
C ARG A 289 -5.29 -6.73 12.40
N PRO A 290 -6.29 -6.33 13.18
CA PRO A 290 -7.68 -6.67 12.91
C PRO A 290 -8.17 -6.16 11.56
N ARG A 291 -7.75 -4.96 11.14
CA ARG A 291 -8.06 -4.40 9.80
C ARG A 291 -7.54 -5.29 8.69
N TYR A 292 -6.30 -5.76 8.81
CA TYR A 292 -5.73 -6.72 7.87
C TYR A 292 -6.52 -8.03 7.82
N ILE A 293 -6.97 -8.55 8.97
CA ILE A 293 -7.83 -9.74 9.02
C ILE A 293 -9.15 -9.49 8.30
N VAL A 294 -9.78 -8.33 8.50
CA VAL A 294 -11.02 -7.95 7.81
C VAL A 294 -10.81 -7.88 6.31
N ASP A 295 -9.71 -7.27 5.84
CA ASP A 295 -9.34 -7.26 4.42
C ASP A 295 -9.28 -8.67 3.84
N GLN A 296 -8.60 -9.60 4.53
CA GLN A 296 -8.50 -11.00 4.11
C GLN A 296 -9.86 -11.72 4.07
N LEU A 297 -10.78 -11.39 4.98
CA LEU A 297 -12.14 -11.95 4.98
C LEU A 297 -12.93 -11.44 3.78
N ILE A 298 -12.85 -10.15 3.46
CA ILE A 298 -13.52 -9.55 2.30
C ILE A 298 -12.93 -10.12 0.99
N GLU A 299 -11.62 -10.18 0.86
CA GLU A 299 -10.95 -10.82 -0.28
C GLU A 299 -11.39 -12.28 -0.46
N SER A 300 -11.60 -13.00 0.66
CA SER A 300 -12.10 -14.38 0.62
C SER A 300 -13.54 -14.46 0.11
N ILE A 301 -14.40 -13.53 0.49
CA ILE A 301 -15.76 -13.42 -0.05
C ILE A 301 -15.70 -13.23 -1.58
N LEU A 302 -14.91 -12.26 -2.03
CA LEU A 302 -14.76 -11.96 -3.46
C LEU A 302 -14.19 -13.13 -4.24
N HIS A 303 -13.15 -13.78 -3.70
CA HIS A 303 -12.52 -14.96 -4.31
C HIS A 303 -13.52 -16.13 -4.46
N TYR A 304 -14.24 -16.48 -3.40
CA TYR A 304 -15.19 -17.58 -3.47
C TYR A 304 -16.38 -17.28 -4.36
N VAL A 305 -16.91 -16.06 -4.34
CA VAL A 305 -17.98 -15.64 -5.26
C VAL A 305 -17.52 -15.74 -6.71
N LYS A 306 -16.35 -15.21 -7.04
CA LYS A 306 -15.76 -15.31 -8.38
C LYS A 306 -15.62 -16.77 -8.81
N LYS A 307 -15.04 -17.62 -7.94
CA LYS A 307 -14.86 -19.05 -8.20
C LYS A 307 -16.19 -19.76 -8.53
N TYR A 308 -17.25 -19.48 -7.74
CA TYR A 308 -18.55 -20.10 -7.98
C TYR A 308 -19.26 -19.55 -9.20
N THR A 309 -19.09 -18.28 -9.52
CA THR A 309 -19.64 -17.67 -10.76
C THR A 309 -18.97 -18.26 -12.01
N GLU A 310 -17.67 -18.43 -12.00
CA GLU A 310 -16.93 -19.09 -13.09
C GLU A 310 -17.33 -20.55 -13.26
N ALA A 311 -17.46 -21.28 -12.16
CA ALA A 311 -17.91 -22.68 -12.17
C ALA A 311 -19.36 -22.83 -12.67
N ALA A 312 -20.27 -21.93 -12.26
CA ALA A 312 -21.64 -21.92 -12.77
C ALA A 312 -21.70 -21.63 -14.28
N SER A 313 -20.85 -20.72 -14.77
CA SER A 313 -20.77 -20.42 -16.21
C SER A 313 -20.23 -21.60 -17.01
N LEU A 314 -19.23 -22.31 -16.48
CA LEU A 314 -18.68 -23.50 -17.12
C LEU A 314 -19.71 -24.63 -17.15
N TYR A 315 -20.37 -24.91 -16.03
CA TYR A 315 -21.44 -25.88 -15.92
C TYR A 315 -22.56 -25.60 -16.95
N ALA A 316 -23.01 -24.36 -17.04
CA ALA A 316 -24.04 -23.95 -17.98
C ALA A 316 -23.63 -24.22 -19.44
N LYS A 317 -22.38 -23.96 -19.83
CA LYS A 317 -21.84 -24.23 -21.15
C LYS A 317 -21.81 -25.74 -21.44
N GLU A 318 -21.31 -26.53 -20.48
CA GLU A 318 -21.22 -27.99 -20.61
C GLU A 318 -22.59 -28.64 -20.78
N VAL A 319 -23.60 -28.22 -19.98
CA VAL A 319 -24.95 -28.76 -20.07
C VAL A 319 -25.60 -28.33 -21.37
N SER A 320 -25.54 -27.06 -21.74
CA SER A 320 -26.08 -26.56 -23.01
C SER A 320 -25.46 -27.27 -24.23
N THR A 321 -24.16 -27.57 -24.17
CA THR A 321 -23.47 -28.30 -25.25
C THR A 321 -23.95 -29.75 -25.33
N LYS A 322 -24.10 -30.43 -24.18
CA LYS A 322 -24.63 -31.82 -24.14
C LYS A 322 -26.06 -31.90 -24.68
N ASP A 323 -26.92 -30.94 -24.27
CA ASP A 323 -28.30 -30.88 -24.76
C ASP A 323 -28.34 -30.64 -26.27
N ALA A 324 -27.54 -29.73 -26.79
CA ALA A 324 -27.43 -29.45 -28.21
C ALA A 324 -26.96 -30.68 -29.02
N LEU A 325 -25.95 -31.42 -28.50
CA LEU A 325 -25.46 -32.63 -29.14
C LEU A 325 -26.50 -33.76 -29.13
N ALA A 326 -27.24 -33.91 -28.03
CA ALA A 326 -28.31 -34.92 -27.91
C ALA A 326 -29.43 -34.66 -28.96
N ILE A 327 -29.81 -33.40 -29.14
CA ILE A 327 -30.76 -33.01 -30.19
C ILE A 327 -30.17 -33.27 -31.59
N ALA A 328 -28.94 -32.86 -31.83
CA ALA A 328 -28.29 -32.99 -33.14
C ALA A 328 -28.18 -34.44 -33.61
N GLN A 329 -28.08 -35.43 -32.71
CA GLN A 329 -28.01 -36.85 -33.03
C GLN A 329 -29.31 -37.37 -33.68
N HIS A 330 -30.48 -36.82 -33.33
CA HIS A 330 -31.80 -37.26 -33.83
C HIS A 330 -32.38 -36.40 -34.97
N LEU A 331 -31.78 -35.24 -35.24
CA LEU A 331 -32.22 -34.34 -36.30
C LEU A 331 -32.19 -34.99 -37.72
N PRO A 332 -31.16 -35.81 -38.10
CA PRO A 332 -31.13 -36.45 -39.40
C PRO A 332 -32.30 -37.41 -39.59
N GLU A 333 -32.63 -38.25 -38.59
CA GLU A 333 -33.75 -39.18 -38.59
C GLU A 333 -35.10 -38.44 -38.71
N GLY A 334 -35.26 -37.34 -37.91
CA GLY A 334 -36.43 -36.46 -37.99
C GLY A 334 -36.57 -35.77 -39.34
N SER A 335 -35.46 -35.32 -39.93
CA SER A 335 -35.46 -34.76 -41.29
C SER A 335 -35.87 -35.76 -42.34
N GLN A 336 -35.43 -37.03 -42.24
CA GLN A 336 -35.86 -38.11 -43.16
C GLN A 336 -37.35 -38.40 -43.04
N LEU A 337 -37.85 -38.42 -41.77
CA LEU A 337 -39.27 -38.60 -41.50
C LEU A 337 -40.13 -37.48 -42.10
N LEU A 338 -39.72 -36.21 -41.94
CA LEU A 338 -40.43 -35.08 -42.54
C LEU A 338 -40.40 -35.11 -44.06
N ARG A 339 -39.30 -35.52 -44.72
CA ARG A 339 -39.18 -35.69 -46.15
C ARG A 339 -40.05 -36.85 -46.67
N PHE A 340 -40.08 -37.93 -45.87
CA PHE A 340 -40.98 -39.08 -46.23
C PHE A 340 -42.44 -38.64 -46.33
N TYR A 341 -42.97 -37.86 -45.39
CA TYR A 341 -44.34 -37.34 -45.41
C TYR A 341 -44.60 -36.35 -46.55
N ASN A 342 -43.59 -35.79 -47.18
CA ASN A 342 -43.73 -34.89 -48.33
C ASN A 342 -43.59 -35.60 -49.65
N ASP A 343 -43.56 -36.97 -49.67
CA ASP A 343 -43.51 -37.77 -50.90
C ASP A 343 -44.92 -37.99 -51.47
N GLU A 344 -45.15 -37.50 -52.67
CA GLU A 344 -46.44 -37.63 -53.41
C GLU A 344 -46.87 -39.08 -53.62
N ASN A 345 -45.97 -40.05 -53.66
CA ASN A 345 -46.26 -41.46 -53.80
C ASN A 345 -46.97 -42.09 -52.59
N LEU A 346 -47.12 -41.37 -51.50
CA LEU A 346 -47.88 -41.84 -50.34
C LEU A 346 -49.40 -41.69 -50.50
N TYR A 347 -49.90 -40.81 -51.38
CA TYR A 347 -51.30 -40.50 -51.52
C TYR A 347 -52.21 -41.72 -51.76
N PRO A 348 -51.81 -42.72 -52.53
CA PRO A 348 -52.64 -43.89 -52.74
C PRO A 348 -52.54 -44.97 -51.65
N GLN A 349 -51.66 -44.82 -50.70
CA GLN A 349 -51.38 -45.83 -49.65
C GLN A 349 -52.33 -45.71 -48.47
N SER A 350 -52.56 -46.86 -47.78
CA SER A 350 -53.33 -46.83 -46.56
C SER A 350 -52.52 -46.15 -45.40
N PHE A 351 -53.24 -45.52 -44.51
CA PHE A 351 -52.58 -44.86 -43.33
C PHE A 351 -51.74 -45.83 -42.51
N ASP A 352 -52.17 -47.08 -42.35
CA ASP A 352 -51.41 -48.10 -41.61
C ASP A 352 -50.09 -48.45 -42.32
N THR A 353 -50.06 -48.48 -43.63
CA THR A 353 -48.84 -48.71 -44.43
C THR A 353 -47.88 -47.54 -44.28
N ILE A 354 -48.38 -46.31 -44.41
CA ILE A 354 -47.59 -45.07 -44.20
C ILE A 354 -47.02 -45.04 -42.82
N ARG A 355 -47.81 -45.37 -41.80
CA ARG A 355 -47.37 -45.40 -40.39
C ARG A 355 -46.29 -46.45 -40.18
N GLN A 356 -46.41 -47.66 -40.74
CA GLN A 356 -45.35 -48.66 -40.62
C GLN A 356 -44.04 -48.22 -41.27
N GLN A 357 -44.11 -47.61 -42.46
CA GLN A 357 -42.94 -47.08 -43.16
C GLN A 357 -42.31 -45.92 -42.38
N ALA A 358 -43.10 -45.02 -41.81
CA ALA A 358 -42.64 -43.92 -40.98
C ALA A 358 -41.91 -44.43 -39.72
N HIS A 359 -42.47 -45.47 -39.06
CA HIS A 359 -41.81 -46.07 -37.87
C HIS A 359 -40.57 -46.91 -38.23
N ALA A 360 -40.41 -47.33 -39.48
CA ALA A 360 -39.17 -47.93 -39.95
C ALA A 360 -38.05 -46.90 -40.11
N ILE A 361 -38.38 -45.64 -40.42
CA ILE A 361 -37.42 -44.52 -40.47
C ILE A 361 -37.10 -44.09 -39.09
N LEU A 362 -38.12 -43.82 -38.25
CA LEU A 362 -37.95 -43.38 -36.86
C LEU A 362 -38.96 -44.13 -35.98
N PRO A 363 -38.49 -45.07 -35.09
CA PRO A 363 -39.35 -45.81 -34.18
C PRO A 363 -40.17 -44.88 -33.28
N ALA A 364 -41.41 -45.32 -32.92
CA ALA A 364 -42.35 -44.48 -32.15
C ALA A 364 -41.75 -43.91 -30.85
N GLU A 365 -41.03 -44.73 -30.08
CA GLU A 365 -40.39 -44.31 -28.85
C GLU A 365 -39.34 -43.20 -29.06
N LYS A 366 -38.57 -43.27 -30.18
CA LYS A 366 -37.59 -42.24 -30.52
C LYS A 366 -38.26 -40.99 -31.05
N LEU A 367 -39.40 -41.14 -31.79
CA LEU A 367 -40.19 -40.02 -32.25
C LEU A 367 -40.78 -39.22 -31.09
N ASP A 368 -41.36 -39.89 -30.11
CA ASP A 368 -41.86 -39.22 -28.89
C ASP A 368 -40.77 -38.50 -28.16
N THR A 369 -39.60 -39.13 -28.00
CA THR A 369 -38.42 -38.50 -27.41
C THR A 369 -37.98 -37.25 -28.19
N LEU A 370 -37.95 -37.31 -29.53
CA LEU A 370 -37.59 -36.18 -30.35
C LEU A 370 -38.64 -35.05 -30.26
N CYS A 371 -39.93 -35.40 -30.29
CA CYS A 371 -41.02 -34.45 -30.13
C CYS A 371 -40.96 -33.75 -28.79
N ASP A 372 -40.73 -34.48 -27.70
CA ASP A 372 -40.57 -33.92 -26.38
C ASP A 372 -39.37 -32.95 -26.31
N TYR A 373 -38.26 -33.30 -26.96
CA TYR A 373 -37.09 -32.43 -27.07
C TYR A 373 -37.40 -31.17 -27.85
N LEU A 374 -38.05 -31.28 -29.00
CA LEU A 374 -38.39 -30.11 -29.84
C LEU A 374 -39.47 -29.22 -29.20
N ALA A 375 -40.38 -29.80 -28.42
CA ALA A 375 -41.41 -29.07 -27.69
C ALA A 375 -40.88 -28.36 -26.44
N ARG A 376 -39.76 -28.83 -25.88
CA ARG A 376 -39.15 -28.19 -24.71
C ARG A 376 -38.59 -26.83 -25.09
N LYS A 377 -38.96 -25.83 -24.34
CA LYS A 377 -38.28 -24.54 -24.38
C LYS A 377 -36.84 -24.76 -23.87
N PRO A 378 -35.80 -24.51 -24.70
CA PRO A 378 -34.43 -24.74 -24.25
C PRO A 378 -34.14 -23.85 -23.04
N ASN A 379 -33.58 -24.45 -22.02
CA ASN A 379 -33.09 -23.69 -20.88
C ASN A 379 -32.04 -22.69 -21.34
N SER A 380 -32.16 -21.47 -20.90
CA SER A 380 -31.16 -20.45 -21.15
C SER A 380 -29.86 -20.77 -20.37
N GLN A 381 -28.75 -20.22 -20.79
CA GLN A 381 -27.50 -20.35 -20.05
C GLN A 381 -27.66 -19.88 -18.60
N GLN A 382 -28.52 -18.89 -18.36
CA GLN A 382 -28.82 -18.37 -17.04
C GLN A 382 -29.64 -19.36 -16.17
N ASP A 383 -30.57 -20.13 -16.81
CA ASP A 383 -31.31 -21.20 -16.10
C ASP A 383 -30.36 -22.25 -15.55
N HIS A 384 -29.39 -22.70 -16.36
CA HIS A 384 -28.37 -23.66 -15.92
C HIS A 384 -27.45 -23.11 -14.82
N GLN A 385 -27.11 -21.82 -14.84
CA GLN A 385 -26.35 -21.20 -13.74
C GLN A 385 -27.14 -21.25 -12.42
N TRP A 386 -28.44 -20.95 -12.43
CA TRP A 386 -29.27 -20.99 -11.23
C TRP A 386 -29.52 -22.42 -10.73
N ILE A 387 -29.55 -23.42 -11.63
CA ILE A 387 -29.57 -24.83 -11.24
C ILE A 387 -28.26 -25.17 -10.48
N TYR A 388 -27.11 -24.79 -11.03
CA TYR A 388 -25.82 -24.99 -10.36
C TYR A 388 -25.79 -24.37 -8.95
N TYR A 389 -26.26 -23.14 -8.78
CA TYR A 389 -26.29 -22.50 -7.45
C TYR A 389 -27.18 -23.26 -6.45
N THR A 390 -28.29 -23.80 -6.90
CA THR A 390 -29.17 -24.63 -6.07
C THR A 390 -28.48 -25.93 -5.63
N GLU A 391 -27.88 -26.63 -6.57
CA GLU A 391 -27.18 -27.90 -6.31
C GLU A 391 -25.97 -27.73 -5.40
N GLN A 392 -25.20 -26.66 -5.62
CA GLN A 392 -23.98 -26.37 -4.87
C GLN A 392 -24.19 -25.51 -3.60
N HIS A 393 -25.43 -25.17 -3.27
CA HIS A 393 -25.75 -24.27 -2.16
C HIS A 393 -25.06 -24.64 -0.84
N LYS A 394 -25.06 -25.93 -0.46
CA LYS A 394 -24.42 -26.39 0.78
C LYS A 394 -22.93 -26.04 0.84
N THR A 395 -22.22 -26.19 -0.27
CA THR A 395 -20.80 -25.87 -0.39
C THR A 395 -20.57 -24.36 -0.39
N ILE A 396 -21.39 -23.63 -1.15
CA ILE A 396 -21.34 -22.16 -1.26
C ILE A 396 -21.59 -21.52 0.10
N SER A 397 -22.66 -21.90 0.77
CA SER A 397 -23.02 -21.34 2.07
C SER A 397 -22.00 -21.70 3.16
N LYS A 398 -21.45 -22.92 3.14
CA LYS A 398 -20.38 -23.32 4.07
C LYS A 398 -19.15 -22.39 3.96
N ASN A 399 -18.77 -22.02 2.75
CA ASN A 399 -17.58 -21.21 2.49
C ASN A 399 -17.80 -19.71 2.65
N LEU A 400 -18.99 -19.18 2.34
CA LEU A 400 -19.25 -17.74 2.34
C LEU A 400 -19.89 -17.23 3.64
N ARG A 401 -20.83 -17.99 4.22
CA ARG A 401 -21.59 -17.56 5.39
C ARG A 401 -20.71 -17.12 6.57
N PRO A 402 -19.66 -17.86 6.99
CA PRO A 402 -18.84 -17.46 8.13
C PRO A 402 -18.16 -16.10 7.92
N PHE A 403 -17.72 -15.81 6.69
CA PHE A 403 -17.04 -14.56 6.37
C PHE A 403 -18.02 -13.39 6.34
N CYS A 404 -19.16 -13.56 5.68
CA CYS A 404 -20.21 -12.54 5.65
C CYS A 404 -20.76 -12.22 7.04
N MET A 405 -20.79 -13.21 7.94
CA MET A 405 -21.22 -13.02 9.33
C MET A 405 -20.18 -12.33 10.21
N ALA A 406 -18.90 -12.40 9.84
CA ALA A 406 -17.80 -11.85 10.65
C ALA A 406 -17.47 -10.39 10.31
N VAL A 407 -17.85 -9.90 9.13
CA VAL A 407 -17.53 -8.55 8.66
C VAL A 407 -18.76 -7.64 8.84
N ASP A 408 -18.54 -6.46 9.39
CA ASP A 408 -19.55 -5.40 9.47
C ASP A 408 -19.35 -4.44 8.29
N PHE A 409 -20.36 -4.41 7.41
CA PHE A 409 -20.34 -3.62 6.19
C PHE A 409 -21.07 -2.30 6.38
N THR A 410 -20.55 -1.26 5.72
CA THR A 410 -21.17 0.08 5.61
C THR A 410 -21.79 0.22 4.23
N TYR A 411 -23.04 0.67 4.16
CA TYR A 411 -23.80 0.69 2.92
C TYR A 411 -24.13 2.13 2.51
N GLY A 412 -23.72 2.49 1.30
CA GLY A 412 -24.15 3.75 0.67
C GLY A 412 -25.66 3.80 0.41
N SER A 413 -26.21 4.96 0.12
CA SER A 413 -27.64 5.18 -0.10
C SER A 413 -28.27 4.23 -1.14
N SER A 414 -27.57 3.92 -2.22
CA SER A 414 -27.98 2.99 -3.28
C SER A 414 -27.96 1.51 -2.85
N SER A 415 -27.35 1.19 -1.72
CA SER A 415 -27.17 -0.18 -1.24
C SER A 415 -28.00 -0.53 0.01
N LYS A 416 -28.87 0.37 0.47
CA LYS A 416 -29.73 0.17 1.65
C LYS A 416 -30.65 -1.05 1.55
N THR A 417 -31.14 -1.38 0.37
CA THR A 417 -31.97 -2.57 0.17
C THR A 417 -31.18 -3.86 0.37
N LEU A 418 -29.89 -3.87 -0.02
CA LEU A 418 -29.00 -5.00 0.22
C LEU A 418 -28.60 -5.10 1.71
N GLU A 419 -28.38 -3.96 2.39
CA GLU A 419 -28.16 -3.93 3.85
C GLU A 419 -29.25 -4.68 4.59
N THR A 420 -30.53 -4.41 4.25
CA THR A 420 -31.67 -5.08 4.87
C THR A 420 -31.61 -6.60 4.66
N ALA A 421 -31.21 -7.07 3.47
CA ALA A 421 -31.09 -8.49 3.17
C ALA A 421 -29.91 -9.16 3.90
N VAL A 422 -28.76 -8.51 3.94
CA VAL A 422 -27.58 -9.04 4.68
C VAL A 422 -27.88 -9.09 6.18
N ASN A 423 -28.49 -8.05 6.74
CA ASN A 423 -28.85 -8.02 8.16
C ASN A 423 -29.93 -9.07 8.49
N PHE A 424 -30.87 -9.31 7.59
CA PHE A 424 -31.83 -10.40 7.72
C PHE A 424 -31.10 -11.76 7.82
N LEU A 425 -30.16 -12.06 6.90
CA LEU A 425 -29.36 -13.28 6.97
C LEU A 425 -28.55 -13.37 8.26
N LYS A 426 -27.87 -12.28 8.66
CA LYS A 426 -27.10 -12.22 9.92
C LYS A 426 -27.98 -12.55 11.11
N ASN A 427 -29.18 -11.98 11.20
CA ASN A 427 -30.11 -12.20 12.30
C ASN A 427 -30.62 -13.65 12.35
N VAL A 428 -31.00 -14.24 11.21
CA VAL A 428 -31.47 -15.64 11.14
C VAL A 428 -30.35 -16.60 11.59
N PHE A 429 -29.14 -16.41 11.08
CA PHE A 429 -28.02 -17.30 11.39
C PHE A 429 -27.47 -17.11 12.81
N ALA A 430 -27.47 -15.89 13.35
CA ALA A 430 -27.11 -15.63 14.75
C ALA A 430 -28.03 -16.38 15.72
N LYS A 431 -29.32 -16.48 15.39
CA LYS A 431 -30.32 -17.27 16.14
C LYS A 431 -30.24 -18.78 15.85
N LYS A 432 -29.28 -19.22 15.04
CA LYS A 432 -29.13 -20.64 14.60
C LYS A 432 -30.40 -21.21 13.93
N GLN A 433 -31.16 -20.35 13.26
CA GLN A 433 -32.37 -20.73 12.54
C GLN A 433 -32.07 -21.07 11.07
N SER A 434 -32.96 -21.87 10.45
CA SER A 434 -32.92 -22.15 9.02
C SER A 434 -33.73 -21.11 8.24
N LEU A 435 -33.23 -20.71 7.06
CA LEU A 435 -33.98 -19.84 6.14
C LEU A 435 -35.31 -20.49 5.72
N SER A 436 -35.36 -21.79 5.54
CA SER A 436 -36.57 -22.53 5.15
C SER A 436 -37.72 -22.48 6.19
N LYS A 437 -37.41 -22.08 7.42
CA LYS A 437 -38.41 -21.91 8.49
C LYS A 437 -38.91 -20.48 8.64
N GLN A 438 -38.39 -19.55 7.85
CA GLN A 438 -38.81 -18.15 7.88
C GLN A 438 -40.10 -17.96 7.03
N ALA A 439 -40.96 -17.06 7.44
CA ALA A 439 -42.15 -16.74 6.66
C ALA A 439 -41.76 -15.99 5.37
N ILE A 440 -42.42 -16.28 4.26
CA ILE A 440 -42.09 -15.76 2.91
C ILE A 440 -42.10 -14.22 2.89
N ASN A 441 -43.04 -13.60 3.57
CA ASN A 441 -43.20 -12.14 3.66
C ASN A 441 -42.09 -11.44 4.45
N THR A 442 -41.21 -12.17 5.14
CA THR A 442 -40.10 -11.60 5.92
C THR A 442 -38.83 -11.40 5.11
N PHE A 443 -38.78 -12.00 3.90
CA PHE A 443 -37.57 -11.90 3.06
C PHE A 443 -37.52 -10.54 2.35
N PRO A 444 -36.45 -9.74 2.54
CA PRO A 444 -36.24 -8.53 1.77
C PRO A 444 -35.89 -8.89 0.31
N THR A 445 -36.72 -8.47 -0.64
CA THR A 445 -36.54 -8.79 -2.07
C THR A 445 -36.19 -7.56 -2.92
N ALA A 446 -36.24 -6.36 -2.36
CA ALA A 446 -36.03 -5.10 -3.09
C ALA A 446 -34.61 -4.95 -3.70
N PHE A 447 -33.60 -5.69 -3.20
CA PHE A 447 -32.23 -5.65 -3.70
C PHE A 447 -32.02 -6.52 -4.94
N ILE A 448 -32.98 -7.42 -5.25
CA ILE A 448 -32.87 -8.40 -6.33
C ILE A 448 -33.09 -7.70 -7.67
N PRO A 449 -32.12 -7.75 -8.63
CA PRO A 449 -32.31 -7.20 -9.95
C PRO A 449 -33.51 -7.85 -10.68
N ALA A 450 -34.26 -7.06 -11.44
CA ALA A 450 -35.46 -7.52 -12.14
C ALA A 450 -35.17 -8.71 -13.06
N ALA A 451 -34.02 -8.73 -13.73
CA ALA A 451 -33.62 -9.79 -14.67
C ALA A 451 -33.48 -11.18 -14.03
N ILE A 452 -33.23 -11.26 -12.73
CA ILE A 452 -33.00 -12.52 -12.01
C ILE A 452 -34.08 -12.81 -10.97
N LYS A 453 -35.04 -11.91 -10.81
CA LYS A 453 -36.07 -12.01 -9.77
C LYS A 453 -36.92 -13.26 -9.90
N SER A 454 -37.28 -13.67 -11.13
CA SER A 454 -38.08 -14.86 -11.42
C SER A 454 -37.40 -16.18 -11.04
N TYR A 455 -36.07 -16.20 -10.91
CA TYR A 455 -35.35 -17.39 -10.46
C TYR A 455 -35.41 -17.59 -8.94
N ILE A 456 -35.70 -16.53 -8.20
CA ILE A 456 -35.62 -16.51 -6.73
C ILE A 456 -37.02 -16.42 -6.12
N VAL A 457 -37.87 -15.59 -6.69
CA VAL A 457 -39.27 -15.38 -6.26
C VAL A 457 -40.16 -16.04 -7.31
N THR A 458 -40.80 -17.15 -6.92
CA THR A 458 -41.71 -17.95 -7.74
C THR A 458 -43.15 -17.82 -7.21
N ASP A 459 -44.12 -18.31 -7.95
CA ASP A 459 -45.53 -18.35 -7.53
C ASP A 459 -45.75 -19.20 -6.27
N GLU A 460 -44.85 -20.16 -6.00
CA GLU A 460 -44.87 -21.03 -4.84
C GLU A 460 -44.16 -20.41 -3.63
N GLY A 461 -43.44 -19.29 -3.81
CA GLY A 461 -42.74 -18.58 -2.75
C GLY A 461 -41.31 -18.18 -3.11
N ILE A 462 -40.43 -18.23 -2.11
CA ILE A 462 -39.01 -17.87 -2.28
C ILE A 462 -38.14 -19.11 -2.23
N ASP A 463 -37.34 -19.33 -3.28
CA ASP A 463 -36.25 -20.33 -3.26
C ASP A 463 -35.14 -19.81 -2.33
N VAL A 464 -35.10 -20.34 -1.13
CA VAL A 464 -34.20 -19.90 -0.04
C VAL A 464 -32.71 -20.13 -0.38
N TYR A 465 -32.41 -21.14 -1.21
CA TYR A 465 -31.04 -21.45 -1.60
C TYR A 465 -30.52 -20.43 -2.62
N ARG A 466 -31.34 -20.15 -3.61
CA ARG A 466 -31.03 -19.11 -4.63
C ARG A 466 -31.03 -17.72 -4.03
N TYR A 467 -31.92 -17.46 -3.06
CA TYR A 467 -31.94 -16.20 -2.32
C TYR A 467 -30.61 -15.94 -1.58
N GLU A 468 -30.12 -16.91 -0.81
CA GLU A 468 -28.85 -16.77 -0.08
C GLU A 468 -27.68 -16.56 -1.07
N CYS A 469 -27.62 -17.33 -2.15
CA CYS A 469 -26.59 -17.15 -3.20
C CYS A 469 -26.68 -15.75 -3.83
N CYS A 470 -27.89 -15.26 -4.12
CA CYS A 470 -28.11 -13.92 -4.68
C CYS A 470 -27.57 -12.82 -3.76
N VAL A 471 -27.80 -12.92 -2.44
CA VAL A 471 -27.24 -11.94 -1.49
C VAL A 471 -25.73 -11.89 -1.58
N TYR A 472 -25.03 -13.04 -1.65
CA TYR A 472 -23.56 -13.08 -1.77
C TYR A 472 -23.07 -12.52 -3.10
N LEU A 473 -23.74 -12.82 -4.21
CA LEU A 473 -23.40 -12.29 -5.53
C LEU A 473 -23.55 -10.74 -5.55
N GLN A 474 -24.67 -10.22 -5.02
CA GLN A 474 -24.90 -8.78 -4.98
C GLN A 474 -23.96 -8.06 -4.01
N LEU A 475 -23.62 -8.70 -2.89
CA LEU A 475 -22.66 -8.15 -1.93
C LEU A 475 -21.27 -8.02 -2.58
N ALA A 476 -20.79 -9.08 -3.23
CA ALA A 476 -19.49 -9.07 -3.90
C ALA A 476 -19.43 -8.04 -5.03
N ALA A 477 -20.50 -7.94 -5.83
CA ALA A 477 -20.58 -6.95 -6.90
C ALA A 477 -20.47 -5.50 -6.37
N ARG A 478 -21.12 -5.20 -5.24
CA ARG A 478 -21.11 -3.86 -4.64
C ARG A 478 -19.83 -3.55 -3.87
N LEU A 479 -19.18 -4.57 -3.29
CA LEU A 479 -17.84 -4.43 -2.71
C LEU A 479 -16.80 -4.09 -3.79
N ASN A 480 -16.84 -4.79 -4.93
CA ASN A 480 -15.93 -4.50 -6.05
C ASN A 480 -16.12 -3.10 -6.65
N ASN A 481 -17.33 -2.55 -6.57
CA ASN A 481 -17.65 -1.22 -7.09
C ASN A 481 -17.56 -0.11 -6.03
N GLY A 482 -17.14 -0.43 -4.80
CA GLY A 482 -17.05 0.54 -3.71
C GLY A 482 -18.41 1.10 -3.22
N LEU A 483 -19.54 0.47 -3.59
CA LEU A 483 -20.89 0.86 -3.13
C LEU A 483 -21.24 0.26 -1.76
N VAL A 484 -20.49 -0.74 -1.34
CA VAL A 484 -20.46 -1.30 0.00
C VAL A 484 -19.02 -1.24 0.48
N THR A 485 -18.79 -0.73 1.66
CA THR A 485 -17.48 -0.49 2.26
C THR A 485 -17.40 -1.15 3.64
N CYS A 486 -16.26 -1.06 4.29
CA CYS A 486 -16.07 -1.54 5.65
C CYS A 486 -15.12 -0.62 6.39
N ASP A 487 -15.58 0.04 7.45
CA ASP A 487 -14.81 1.02 8.22
C ASP A 487 -13.62 0.40 8.95
N ASP A 488 -13.72 -0.87 9.30
CA ASP A 488 -12.65 -1.64 9.95
C ASP A 488 -11.68 -2.32 8.95
N SER A 489 -11.82 -2.02 7.65
CA SER A 489 -10.91 -2.44 6.59
C SER A 489 -9.84 -1.37 6.32
N THR A 490 -8.72 -1.77 5.73
CA THR A 490 -7.73 -0.84 5.17
C THR A 490 -7.98 -0.61 3.68
N GLN A 491 -8.35 -1.67 2.94
CA GLN A 491 -8.52 -1.63 1.49
C GLN A 491 -9.95 -1.30 1.05
N TYR A 492 -10.95 -1.69 1.84
CA TYR A 492 -12.38 -1.60 1.49
C TYR A 492 -13.14 -0.53 2.28
N ARG A 493 -12.44 0.42 2.88
CA ARG A 493 -13.08 1.58 3.52
C ARG A 493 -13.58 2.60 2.49
N ASP A 494 -14.45 3.49 2.92
CA ASP A 494 -14.96 4.54 2.04
C ASP A 494 -13.81 5.48 1.63
N PHE A 495 -13.57 5.57 0.33
CA PHE A 495 -12.56 6.46 -0.26
C PHE A 495 -12.75 7.92 0.15
N ASN A 496 -14.00 8.37 0.32
CA ASN A 496 -14.29 9.75 0.73
C ASN A 496 -13.78 10.07 2.14
N THR A 497 -13.57 9.07 3.00
CA THR A 497 -12.97 9.30 4.32
C THR A 497 -11.49 9.62 4.26
N GLU A 498 -10.82 9.30 3.15
CA GLU A 498 -9.40 9.59 2.90
C GLU A 498 -9.20 10.95 2.21
N ILE A 499 -10.21 11.40 1.48
CA ILE A 499 -10.15 12.69 0.80
C ILE A 499 -10.48 13.77 1.83
N LYS A 500 -9.56 14.71 2.03
CA LYS A 500 -9.87 15.93 2.79
C LYS A 500 -11.01 16.65 2.09
N GLU A 501 -12.08 16.92 2.83
CA GLU A 501 -13.24 17.63 2.28
C GLU A 501 -12.79 18.95 1.65
N ALA A 502 -13.41 19.31 0.54
CA ALA A 502 -13.11 20.57 -0.19
C ALA A 502 -13.24 21.82 0.71
N VAL A 503 -14.05 21.74 1.75
CA VAL A 503 -14.20 22.80 2.77
C VAL A 503 -12.91 22.98 3.56
N ASN A 504 -12.27 21.88 4.00
CA ASN A 504 -11.02 21.93 4.74
C ASN A 504 -9.86 22.41 3.86
N TRP A 505 -9.90 22.12 2.54
CA TRP A 505 -8.91 22.60 1.59
C TRP A 505 -9.03 24.09 1.29
N LYS A 506 -10.22 24.68 1.47
CA LYS A 506 -10.46 26.13 1.36
C LYS A 506 -9.93 26.92 2.56
N ASP A 507 -9.75 26.29 3.70
CA ASP A 507 -9.13 26.91 4.87
C ASP A 507 -7.62 27.05 4.62
N GLU A 508 -7.17 28.28 4.55
CA GLU A 508 -5.78 28.62 4.21
C GLU A 508 -4.78 28.10 5.24
N ALA A 509 -5.15 28.09 6.52
CA ALA A 509 -4.30 27.57 7.60
C ALA A 509 -4.16 26.05 7.52
N VAL A 510 -5.28 25.32 7.31
CA VAL A 510 -5.29 23.87 7.14
C VAL A 510 -4.54 23.44 5.89
N ARG A 511 -4.71 24.18 4.80
CA ARG A 511 -3.98 23.93 3.56
C ARG A 511 -2.48 24.13 3.73
N ALA A 512 -2.05 25.21 4.37
CA ALA A 512 -0.64 25.50 4.64
C ALA A 512 0.00 24.43 5.53
N GLU A 513 -0.72 23.95 6.56
CA GLU A 513 -0.26 22.85 7.43
C GLU A 513 -0.07 21.54 6.65
N ILE A 514 -1.01 21.22 5.75
CA ILE A 514 -0.94 20.00 4.93
C ILE A 514 0.24 20.10 3.93
N ILE A 515 0.39 21.24 3.27
CA ILE A 515 1.50 21.49 2.33
C ILE A 515 2.84 21.38 3.03
N ALA A 516 2.97 21.98 4.22
CA ALA A 516 4.19 21.87 5.03
C ALA A 516 4.50 20.42 5.47
N GLN A 517 3.48 19.57 5.68
CA GLN A 517 3.67 18.16 6.01
C GLN A 517 4.12 17.31 4.82
N LEU A 518 3.82 17.74 3.59
CA LEU A 518 4.16 17.03 2.37
C LEU A 518 5.58 17.33 1.88
N ASP A 519 6.21 18.41 2.41
CA ASP A 519 7.56 18.87 2.05
C ASP A 519 7.76 19.02 0.52
N VAL A 520 6.71 19.53 -0.15
CA VAL A 520 6.66 19.74 -1.61
C VAL A 520 6.41 21.22 -1.85
N ASP A 521 7.48 21.97 -2.11
CA ASP A 521 7.43 23.42 -2.31
C ASP A 521 6.50 23.82 -3.47
N GLU A 522 6.39 22.97 -4.49
CA GLU A 522 5.53 23.20 -5.67
C GLU A 522 4.05 23.28 -5.31
N LEU A 523 3.61 22.66 -4.23
CA LEU A 523 2.20 22.73 -3.78
C LEU A 523 1.80 24.10 -3.22
N SER A 524 2.78 24.97 -2.93
CA SER A 524 2.54 26.36 -2.55
C SER A 524 2.26 27.28 -3.74
N LEU A 525 2.58 26.82 -4.96
CA LEU A 525 2.42 27.57 -6.19
C LEU A 525 0.96 27.54 -6.68
N SER A 526 0.55 28.61 -7.38
CA SER A 526 -0.70 28.59 -8.13
C SER A 526 -0.59 27.63 -9.33
N GLY A 527 -1.73 27.16 -9.86
CA GLY A 527 -1.73 26.28 -11.02
C GLY A 527 -0.96 26.83 -12.23
N ASP A 528 -1.05 28.14 -12.48
CA ASP A 528 -0.33 28.81 -13.57
C ASP A 528 1.19 28.88 -13.32
N GLU A 529 1.60 29.08 -12.08
CA GLU A 529 3.02 29.08 -11.69
C GLU A 529 3.61 27.68 -11.79
N LEU A 530 2.84 26.66 -11.38
CA LEU A 530 3.25 25.26 -11.47
C LEU A 530 3.44 24.83 -12.93
N VAL A 531 2.51 25.19 -13.81
CA VAL A 531 2.62 24.92 -15.27
C VAL A 531 3.87 25.58 -15.84
N LYS A 532 4.13 26.84 -15.51
CA LYS A 532 5.34 27.54 -15.97
C LYS A 532 6.62 26.91 -15.47
N LEU A 533 6.64 26.45 -14.20
CA LEU A 533 7.78 25.74 -13.63
C LEU A 533 8.07 24.47 -14.41
N TYR A 534 7.05 23.63 -14.63
CA TYR A 534 7.23 22.40 -15.39
C TYR A 534 7.59 22.63 -16.86
N GLU A 535 7.05 23.68 -17.50
CA GLU A 535 7.47 24.07 -18.85
C GLU A 535 8.95 24.46 -18.89
N GLN A 536 9.44 25.19 -17.90
CA GLN A 536 10.86 25.55 -17.79
C GLN A 536 11.74 24.31 -17.57
N ASP A 537 11.33 23.41 -16.68
CA ASP A 537 12.08 22.18 -16.39
C ASP A 537 12.13 21.26 -17.61
N ILE A 538 11.01 21.10 -18.31
CA ILE A 538 10.92 20.30 -19.54
C ILE A 538 11.83 20.91 -20.61
N ASN A 539 11.78 22.22 -20.84
CA ASN A 539 12.62 22.88 -21.82
C ASN A 539 14.12 22.77 -21.47
N THR A 540 14.47 22.94 -20.20
CA THR A 540 15.83 22.76 -19.70
C THR A 540 16.31 21.33 -19.92
N LEU A 541 15.44 20.33 -19.67
CA LEU A 541 15.73 18.93 -19.92
C LEU A 541 15.94 18.66 -21.43
N TYR A 542 15.06 19.18 -22.28
CA TYR A 542 15.19 19.09 -23.74
C TYR A 542 16.52 19.69 -24.23
N ASP A 543 16.87 20.88 -23.78
CA ASP A 543 18.12 21.55 -24.15
C ASP A 543 19.33 20.74 -23.68
N THR A 544 19.29 20.19 -22.47
CA THR A 544 20.34 19.33 -21.92
C THR A 544 20.50 18.05 -22.73
N VAL A 545 19.39 17.37 -23.04
CA VAL A 545 19.39 16.13 -23.83
C VAL A 545 19.89 16.40 -25.24
N ASN A 546 19.44 17.48 -25.87
CA ASN A 546 19.90 17.88 -27.22
C ASN A 546 21.38 18.21 -27.23
N ALA A 547 21.89 18.95 -26.24
CA ALA A 547 23.31 19.25 -26.10
C ALA A 547 24.14 17.95 -25.89
N ASP A 548 23.66 17.00 -25.11
CA ASP A 548 24.32 15.71 -24.87
C ASP A 548 24.31 14.81 -26.12
N ILE A 549 23.25 14.85 -26.93
CA ILE A 549 23.19 14.16 -28.23
C ILE A 549 24.18 14.79 -29.21
N LEU A 550 24.17 16.12 -29.37
CA LEU A 550 25.05 16.85 -30.26
C LEU A 550 26.56 16.71 -29.88
N SER A 551 26.84 16.66 -28.59
CA SER A 551 28.21 16.45 -28.07
C SER A 551 28.67 14.98 -28.09
N GLY A 552 27.82 14.04 -28.49
CA GLY A 552 28.10 12.61 -28.52
C GLY A 552 28.25 11.95 -27.13
N LYS A 553 27.85 12.62 -26.06
CA LYS A 553 27.84 12.07 -24.70
C LYS A 553 26.76 11.01 -24.53
N ASN A 554 25.63 11.17 -25.17
CA ASN A 554 24.56 10.20 -25.15
C ASN A 554 24.66 9.24 -26.34
N LYS A 555 25.27 8.07 -26.11
CA LYS A 555 25.46 7.03 -27.13
C LYS A 555 24.23 6.15 -27.38
N ALA A 556 23.18 6.30 -26.59
CA ALA A 556 22.01 5.43 -26.66
C ALA A 556 21.02 5.82 -27.76
N ILE A 557 21.07 7.05 -28.26
CA ILE A 557 20.15 7.55 -29.32
C ILE A 557 20.98 7.94 -30.53
N LYS A 558 20.94 7.13 -31.59
CA LYS A 558 21.38 7.54 -32.94
C LYS A 558 20.16 8.09 -33.67
N LEU A 559 20.03 9.40 -33.69
CA LEU A 559 19.11 10.05 -34.64
C LEU A 559 19.79 10.09 -36.01
N THR A 560 19.28 9.31 -36.94
CA THR A 560 19.54 9.51 -38.37
C THR A 560 18.52 10.57 -38.82
N LEU A 561 18.99 11.79 -38.96
CA LEU A 561 18.23 12.79 -39.72
C LEU A 561 18.17 12.28 -41.17
N GLN A 562 16.97 11.91 -41.64
CA GLN A 562 16.73 11.85 -43.07
C GLN A 562 16.65 13.30 -43.57
N ASP A 563 17.60 13.67 -44.41
CA ASP A 563 17.47 14.89 -45.19
C ASP A 563 16.24 14.70 -46.09
N ASP A 564 15.17 15.38 -45.78
CA ASP A 564 14.05 15.55 -46.72
C ASP A 564 14.53 16.53 -47.81
N GLU A 565 14.65 15.99 -49.06
CA GLU A 565 14.73 16.79 -50.27
C GLU A 565 13.42 17.55 -50.56
#